data_7bb1233212c96c852fd5eb535e15036a
#
_entry.id   7bb1233212c96c852fd5eb535e15036a
#
_cell.length_a   1.000
_cell.length_b   1.000
_cell.length_c   1.000
_cell.angle_alpha   90.00
_cell.angle_beta   90.00
_cell.angle_gamma   90.00
#
_symmetry.space_group_name_H-M   'P 1'
#
loop_
_entity.id
_entity.type
_entity.pdbx_description
1 polymer ?
#
loop_
_entity_poly.entity_id
_entity_poly.type
_entity_poly.pdbx_seq_one_letter_code
_entity_poly.pdbx_strand_id
1 'polypeptide(L)'
;ALGIVTAVAGPAVIEETIPVHGQITANTERVSHVSARFEGRIESVSGAIGQRVNAGDRLAQVESNQSLTPYTITAPISGIITERHAGPGEQTAGRELFTITDTSSVWVDLAVFLADFTRINVGAQVQISTALSEEPLQGSIAMFLPATGANQAVTARVVLDNPDGRLLPGTWVSGRIKVAEYEVPLAVRREGLQSFRDFTVVYAQIGDEYEVRMLELGRQSDEWVEVLGGLNPGTTYVTENSYILKADVEKSGASHDH
;
A
#
# COMPACT_ATOMS: atom_id res chain seq x y z
N ALA A 1 -2.59 -40.10 -4.06
CA ALA A 1 -3.44 -38.91 -4.14
C ALA A 1 -2.67 -37.81 -4.88
N LEU A 2 -3.18 -37.34 -6.02
CA LEU A 2 -2.51 -36.40 -6.95
C LEU A 2 -2.48 -34.94 -6.44
N GLY A 3 -2.77 -34.71 -5.14
CA GLY A 3 -2.72 -33.36 -4.56
C GLY A 3 -3.74 -32.37 -5.14
N ILE A 4 -4.83 -32.87 -5.71
CA ILE A 4 -5.92 -32.03 -6.22
C ILE A 4 -6.63 -31.39 -5.03
N VAL A 5 -6.74 -30.05 -5.05
CA VAL A 5 -7.51 -29.27 -4.07
C VAL A 5 -8.83 -28.87 -4.71
N THR A 6 -9.91 -28.96 -3.95
CA THR A 6 -11.26 -28.62 -4.42
C THR A 6 -11.90 -27.56 -3.53
N ALA A 7 -12.81 -26.78 -4.10
CA ALA A 7 -13.69 -25.87 -3.38
C ALA A 7 -15.14 -26.07 -3.83
N VAL A 8 -16.08 -25.49 -3.08
CA VAL A 8 -17.50 -25.53 -3.40
C VAL A 8 -17.92 -24.19 -3.97
N ALA A 9 -18.57 -24.20 -5.14
CA ALA A 9 -19.11 -23.01 -5.76
C ALA A 9 -20.34 -22.50 -4.97
N GLY A 10 -20.36 -21.24 -4.64
CA GLY A 10 -21.42 -20.66 -3.80
C GLY A 10 -21.38 -19.14 -3.77
N PRO A 11 -22.15 -18.53 -2.87
CA PRO A 11 -22.17 -17.07 -2.74
C PRO A 11 -20.82 -16.56 -2.29
N ALA A 12 -20.44 -15.39 -2.81
CA ALA A 12 -19.22 -14.71 -2.44
C ALA A 12 -19.40 -13.18 -2.53
N VAL A 13 -18.45 -12.47 -1.97
CA VAL A 13 -18.34 -11.02 -2.09
C VAL A 13 -17.24 -10.69 -3.09
N ILE A 14 -17.57 -9.93 -4.11
CA ILE A 14 -16.63 -9.49 -5.13
C ILE A 14 -16.32 -8.01 -4.90
N GLU A 15 -15.07 -7.72 -4.58
CA GLU A 15 -14.58 -6.35 -4.43
C GLU A 15 -14.14 -5.80 -5.79
N GLU A 16 -14.71 -4.66 -6.17
CA GLU A 16 -14.24 -3.91 -7.31
C GLU A 16 -13.16 -2.93 -6.86
N THR A 17 -11.97 -3.04 -7.46
CA THR A 17 -10.83 -2.20 -7.11
C THR A 17 -10.30 -1.45 -8.34
N ILE A 18 -9.75 -0.27 -8.09
CA ILE A 18 -9.03 0.53 -9.08
C ILE A 18 -7.53 0.43 -8.79
N PRO A 19 -6.72 -0.08 -9.75
CA PRO A 19 -5.28 -0.12 -9.59
C PRO A 19 -4.70 1.29 -9.73
N VAL A 20 -3.79 1.64 -8.83
CA VAL A 20 -3.10 2.93 -8.78
C VAL A 20 -1.62 2.73 -8.48
N HIS A 21 -0.81 3.71 -8.83
CA HIS A 21 0.62 3.74 -8.54
C HIS A 21 0.99 5.03 -7.85
N GLY A 22 2.05 4.98 -7.06
CA GLY A 22 2.48 6.15 -6.33
C GLY A 22 3.82 5.97 -5.64
N GLN A 23 4.03 6.79 -4.64
CA GLN A 23 5.29 6.85 -3.93
C GLN A 23 5.05 7.15 -2.45
N ILE A 24 5.89 6.54 -1.60
CA ILE A 24 5.98 6.95 -0.19
C ILE A 24 6.67 8.30 -0.12
N THR A 25 6.09 9.25 0.59
CA THR A 25 6.63 10.57 0.83
C THR A 25 6.75 10.85 2.33
N ALA A 26 7.66 11.77 2.70
CA ALA A 26 7.80 12.17 4.10
C ALA A 26 6.53 12.92 4.56
N ASN A 27 6.10 12.66 5.78
CA ASN A 27 5.03 13.43 6.40
C ASN A 27 5.59 14.81 6.83
N THR A 28 5.44 15.82 5.98
CA THR A 28 5.97 17.17 6.22
C THR A 28 5.25 17.94 7.34
N GLU A 29 4.09 17.48 7.78
CA GLU A 29 3.41 18.02 8.97
C GLU A 29 4.11 17.62 10.28
N ARG A 30 5.00 16.64 10.22
CA ARG A 30 5.79 16.14 11.34
C ARG A 30 7.27 16.51 11.25
N VAL A 31 7.55 17.64 10.62
CA VAL A 31 8.89 18.23 10.55
C VAL A 31 8.93 19.47 11.44
N SER A 32 9.96 19.59 12.25
CA SER A 32 10.17 20.74 13.10
C SER A 32 11.50 21.42 12.77
N HIS A 33 11.40 22.70 12.43
CA HIS A 33 12.54 23.59 12.20
C HIS A 33 12.88 24.31 13.52
N VAL A 34 14.06 24.03 14.05
CA VAL A 34 14.49 24.51 15.35
C VAL A 34 15.43 25.70 15.17
N SER A 35 15.00 26.85 15.63
CA SER A 35 15.79 28.09 15.64
C SER A 35 16.07 28.54 17.08
N ALA A 36 17.06 29.37 17.25
CA ALA A 36 17.38 30.00 18.54
C ALA A 36 16.31 31.05 18.90
N ARG A 37 15.82 31.01 20.14
CA ARG A 37 14.84 31.99 20.64
C ARG A 37 15.44 33.40 20.75
N PHE A 38 16.72 33.48 21.14
CA PHE A 38 17.47 34.73 21.27
C PHE A 38 18.76 34.60 20.45
N GLU A 39 19.17 35.69 19.83
CA GLU A 39 20.44 35.73 19.14
C GLU A 39 21.61 35.57 20.10
N GLY A 40 22.59 34.78 19.70
CA GLY A 40 23.72 34.50 20.53
C GLY A 40 24.78 33.65 19.85
N ARG A 41 25.87 33.44 20.57
CA ARG A 41 26.98 32.59 20.15
C ARG A 41 26.72 31.14 20.59
N ILE A 42 26.87 30.20 19.67
CA ILE A 42 26.74 28.77 19.95
C ILE A 42 28.00 28.31 20.73
N GLU A 43 27.83 27.90 21.97
CA GLU A 43 28.93 27.42 22.81
C GLU A 43 29.25 25.95 22.51
N SER A 44 28.21 25.12 22.43
CA SER A 44 28.35 23.69 22.19
C SER A 44 27.15 23.14 21.42
N VAL A 45 27.40 22.07 20.66
CA VAL A 45 26.40 21.35 19.91
C VAL A 45 26.48 19.89 20.29
N SER A 46 25.36 19.32 20.77
CA SER A 46 25.21 17.90 21.13
C SER A 46 24.39 17.09 20.14
N GLY A 47 23.52 17.77 19.33
CA GLY A 47 22.74 17.09 18.30
C GLY A 47 23.55 16.78 17.05
N ALA A 48 23.53 15.53 16.59
CA ALA A 48 24.19 15.09 15.35
C ALA A 48 23.18 14.68 14.28
N ILE A 49 23.50 14.89 13.00
CA ILE A 49 22.68 14.41 11.87
C ILE A 49 22.56 12.88 11.97
N GLY A 50 21.34 12.35 11.79
CA GLY A 50 21.01 10.95 11.92
C GLY A 50 20.72 10.49 13.35
N GLN A 51 20.96 11.35 14.36
CA GLN A 51 20.67 11.01 15.75
C GLN A 51 19.17 11.04 16.01
N ARG A 52 18.67 10.00 16.70
CA ARG A 52 17.31 9.98 17.25
C ARG A 52 17.29 10.77 18.55
N VAL A 53 16.32 11.65 18.68
CA VAL A 53 16.10 12.51 19.86
C VAL A 53 14.66 12.38 20.33
N ASN A 54 14.46 12.60 21.64
CA ASN A 54 13.14 12.76 22.23
C ASN A 54 12.82 14.25 22.45
N ALA A 55 11.54 14.58 22.50
CA ALA A 55 11.13 15.92 22.88
C ALA A 55 11.74 16.31 24.22
N GLY A 56 12.39 17.50 24.28
CA GLY A 56 13.12 18.00 25.45
C GLY A 56 14.62 17.68 25.47
N ASP A 57 15.12 16.80 24.61
CA ASP A 57 16.55 16.49 24.54
C ASP A 57 17.35 17.74 24.14
N ARG A 58 18.54 17.89 24.75
CA ARG A 58 19.43 19.01 24.47
C ARG A 58 20.08 18.86 23.10
N LEU A 59 19.98 19.91 22.28
CA LEU A 59 20.58 20.00 20.95
C LEU A 59 21.81 20.89 20.90
N ALA A 60 21.77 22.05 21.56
CA ALA A 60 22.86 23.01 21.63
C ALA A 60 22.76 23.88 22.88
N GLN A 61 23.86 24.54 23.21
CA GLN A 61 23.94 25.61 24.21
C GLN A 61 24.35 26.91 23.52
N VAL A 62 23.64 27.98 23.81
CA VAL A 62 23.83 29.29 23.23
C VAL A 62 23.97 30.33 24.32
N GLU A 63 24.99 31.16 24.25
CA GLU A 63 25.12 32.37 25.09
C GLU A 63 24.42 33.53 24.39
N SER A 64 23.44 34.12 25.05
CA SER A 64 22.68 35.27 24.52
C SER A 64 23.56 36.51 24.38
N ASN A 65 23.53 37.17 23.23
CA ASN A 65 24.24 38.43 22.97
C ASN A 65 23.76 39.57 23.89
N GLN A 66 22.50 39.51 24.36
CA GLN A 66 21.90 40.58 25.17
C GLN A 66 22.17 40.40 26.66
N SER A 67 21.99 39.18 27.19
CA SER A 67 22.09 38.93 28.62
C SER A 67 23.41 38.29 29.05
N LEU A 68 24.23 37.82 28.08
CA LEU A 68 25.44 37.06 28.30
C LEU A 68 25.19 35.80 29.16
N THR A 69 23.94 35.32 29.19
CA THR A 69 23.53 34.16 29.94
C THR A 69 23.31 32.97 29.00
N PRO A 70 23.93 31.84 29.28
CA PRO A 70 23.71 30.64 28.46
C PRO A 70 22.31 30.07 28.61
N TYR A 71 21.71 29.62 27.51
CA TYR A 71 20.45 28.90 27.47
C TYR A 71 20.57 27.69 26.56
N THR A 72 19.72 26.71 26.81
CA THR A 72 19.71 25.44 26.07
C THR A 72 18.66 25.47 24.97
N ILE A 73 19.06 25.03 23.77
CA ILE A 73 18.12 24.69 22.70
C ILE A 73 17.79 23.21 22.82
N THR A 74 16.50 22.89 22.89
CA THR A 74 15.99 21.52 23.03
C THR A 74 15.15 21.11 21.84
N ALA A 75 15.02 19.80 21.62
CA ALA A 75 14.17 19.23 20.60
C ALA A 75 12.69 19.49 20.95
N PRO A 76 11.90 20.14 20.08
CA PRO A 76 10.47 20.37 20.32
C PRO A 76 9.62 19.13 20.09
N ILE A 77 10.09 18.19 19.26
CA ILE A 77 9.43 16.91 18.97
C ILE A 77 10.45 15.76 19.09
N SER A 78 9.93 14.55 19.26
CA SER A 78 10.72 13.34 19.09
C SER A 78 10.89 13.02 17.62
N GLY A 79 12.07 12.54 17.18
CA GLY A 79 12.34 12.24 15.78
C GLY A 79 13.82 12.00 15.50
N ILE A 80 14.21 12.20 14.26
CA ILE A 80 15.60 12.11 13.79
C ILE A 80 16.04 13.49 13.34
N ILE A 81 17.25 13.91 13.73
CA ILE A 81 17.87 15.12 13.23
C ILE A 81 18.27 14.87 11.76
N THR A 82 17.57 15.52 10.82
CA THR A 82 17.82 15.39 9.39
C THR A 82 18.78 16.44 8.86
N GLU A 83 18.78 17.63 9.46
CA GLU A 83 19.69 18.71 9.09
C GLU A 83 20.26 19.41 10.33
N ARG A 84 21.50 19.91 10.20
CA ARG A 84 22.17 20.68 11.23
C ARG A 84 22.98 21.81 10.59
N HIS A 85 22.62 23.03 10.93
CA HIS A 85 23.29 24.26 10.51
C HIS A 85 23.95 25.00 11.69
N ALA A 86 24.16 24.28 12.80
CA ALA A 86 24.77 24.81 14.03
C ALA A 86 26.20 24.29 14.17
N GLY A 87 27.16 25.21 14.32
CA GLY A 87 28.55 24.93 14.62
C GLY A 87 29.01 25.68 15.89
N PRO A 88 29.87 25.06 16.74
CA PRO A 88 30.43 25.73 17.90
C PRO A 88 31.18 26.99 17.51
N GLY A 89 30.95 28.10 18.22
CA GLY A 89 31.55 29.42 17.96
C GLY A 89 30.79 30.29 16.96
N GLU A 90 29.80 29.75 16.24
CA GLU A 90 29.00 30.52 15.28
C GLU A 90 27.91 31.34 15.97
N GLN A 91 27.43 32.39 15.27
CA GLN A 91 26.27 33.19 15.68
C GLN A 91 24.99 32.52 15.17
N THR A 92 23.93 32.54 15.98
CA THR A 92 22.63 32.00 15.59
C THR A 92 21.96 32.81 14.49
N ALA A 93 22.09 34.13 14.51
CA ALA A 93 21.68 35.08 13.45
C ALA A 93 20.26 34.86 12.88
N GLY A 94 19.31 34.40 13.72
CA GLY A 94 17.92 34.15 13.31
C GLY A 94 17.71 32.95 12.35
N ARG A 95 18.77 32.18 12.04
CA ARG A 95 18.71 31.07 11.11
C ARG A 95 18.17 29.81 11.80
N GLU A 96 17.70 28.87 11.01
CA GLU A 96 17.43 27.51 11.42
C GLU A 96 18.73 26.81 11.82
N LEU A 97 18.72 26.11 12.95
CA LEU A 97 19.88 25.42 13.50
C LEU A 97 19.80 23.89 13.33
N PHE A 98 18.58 23.35 13.43
CA PHE A 98 18.31 21.93 13.25
C PHE A 98 16.96 21.73 12.55
N THR A 99 16.86 20.67 11.74
CA THR A 99 15.60 20.10 11.29
C THR A 99 15.43 18.75 11.95
N ILE A 100 14.28 18.53 12.61
CA ILE A 100 13.92 17.26 13.22
C ILE A 100 12.71 16.73 12.50
N THR A 101 12.81 15.48 12.00
CA THR A 101 11.71 14.79 11.32
C THR A 101 11.23 13.64 12.17
N ASP A 102 9.94 13.65 12.53
CA ASP A 102 9.28 12.51 13.12
C ASP A 102 8.91 11.53 12.00
N THR A 103 9.60 10.39 11.99
CA THR A 103 9.44 9.34 10.98
C THR A 103 8.42 8.27 11.37
N SER A 104 7.66 8.47 12.45
CA SER A 104 6.67 7.51 12.94
C SER A 104 5.46 7.34 12.03
N SER A 105 5.28 8.23 11.07
CA SER A 105 4.28 8.12 9.99
C SER A 105 4.85 8.62 8.67
N VAL A 106 4.31 8.08 7.59
CA VAL A 106 4.62 8.50 6.22
C VAL A 106 3.34 8.76 5.45
N TRP A 107 3.44 9.50 4.37
CA TRP A 107 2.38 9.60 3.38
C TRP A 107 2.64 8.66 2.23
N VAL A 108 1.57 8.15 1.64
CA VAL A 108 1.59 7.46 0.36
C VAL A 108 0.75 8.27 -0.60
N ASP A 109 1.39 8.83 -1.59
CA ASP A 109 0.77 9.67 -2.61
C ASP A 109 0.52 8.82 -3.86
N LEU A 110 -0.76 8.51 -4.11
CA LEU A 110 -1.24 7.65 -5.18
C LEU A 110 -1.84 8.51 -6.30
N ALA A 111 -1.44 8.26 -7.54
CA ALA A 111 -1.97 8.94 -8.71
C ALA A 111 -3.32 8.32 -9.13
N VAL A 112 -4.38 9.11 -9.08
CA VAL A 112 -5.73 8.74 -9.51
C VAL A 112 -6.09 9.53 -10.76
N PHE A 113 -6.40 8.85 -11.87
CA PHE A 113 -6.81 9.50 -13.08
C PHE A 113 -8.23 10.07 -12.98
N LEU A 114 -8.51 11.15 -13.70
CA LEU A 114 -9.82 11.84 -13.64
C LEU A 114 -10.99 10.92 -13.99
N ALA A 115 -10.79 9.94 -14.86
CA ALA A 115 -11.82 8.97 -15.23
C ALA A 115 -12.31 8.14 -14.03
N ASP A 116 -11.42 7.88 -13.07
CA ASP A 116 -11.71 7.06 -11.90
C ASP A 116 -12.04 7.90 -10.66
N PHE A 117 -11.66 9.18 -10.67
CA PHE A 117 -11.77 10.06 -9.51
C PHE A 117 -13.19 10.18 -8.95
N THR A 118 -14.20 10.22 -9.83
CA THR A 118 -15.61 10.33 -9.42
C THR A 118 -16.15 9.10 -8.70
N ARG A 119 -15.42 7.98 -8.77
CA ARG A 119 -15.78 6.69 -8.14
C ARG A 119 -15.11 6.48 -6.79
N ILE A 120 -14.18 7.35 -6.43
CA ILE A 120 -13.34 7.19 -5.24
C ILE A 120 -13.68 8.29 -4.24
N ASN A 121 -13.89 7.93 -2.99
CA ASN A 121 -14.19 8.87 -1.91
C ASN A 121 -13.07 8.90 -0.86
N VAL A 122 -13.00 10.00 -0.11
CA VAL A 122 -12.21 10.06 1.12
C VAL A 122 -12.72 8.97 2.07
N GLY A 123 -11.80 8.27 2.73
CA GLY A 123 -12.10 7.10 3.55
C GLY A 123 -12.12 5.77 2.79
N ALA A 124 -12.04 5.77 1.44
CA ALA A 124 -11.95 4.53 0.67
C ALA A 124 -10.74 3.70 1.10
N GLN A 125 -10.94 2.41 1.27
CA GLN A 125 -9.87 1.48 1.66
C GLN A 125 -8.89 1.27 0.52
N VAL A 126 -7.63 1.20 0.87
CA VAL A 126 -6.53 1.00 -0.07
C VAL A 126 -5.63 -0.10 0.43
N GLN A 127 -5.39 -1.07 -0.42
CA GLN A 127 -4.36 -2.08 -0.23
C GLN A 127 -3.10 -1.64 -0.99
N ILE A 128 -1.97 -1.51 -0.28
CA ILE A 128 -0.72 -0.97 -0.81
C ILE A 128 0.36 -2.04 -0.78
N SER A 129 0.92 -2.33 -1.94
CA SER A 129 2.05 -3.27 -2.10
C SER A 129 3.34 -2.50 -2.34
N THR A 130 4.39 -2.90 -1.63
CA THR A 130 5.72 -2.29 -1.69
C THR A 130 6.80 -3.36 -1.59
N ALA A 131 7.97 -3.10 -2.16
CA ALA A 131 9.14 -3.98 -2.00
C ALA A 131 9.68 -4.04 -0.55
N LEU A 132 9.19 -3.17 0.33
CA LEU A 132 9.63 -3.09 1.74
C LEU A 132 8.79 -3.98 2.68
N SER A 133 7.70 -4.59 2.19
CA SER A 133 6.82 -5.49 2.96
C SER A 133 6.37 -6.65 2.09
N GLU A 134 6.42 -7.86 2.63
CA GLU A 134 5.91 -9.07 1.96
C GLU A 134 4.38 -9.07 1.92
N GLU A 135 3.76 -8.56 2.99
CA GLU A 135 2.30 -8.43 3.06
C GLU A 135 1.86 -7.03 2.63
N PRO A 136 0.73 -6.92 1.89
CA PRO A 136 0.17 -5.62 1.54
C PRO A 136 -0.22 -4.82 2.78
N LEU A 137 0.16 -3.56 2.79
CA LEU A 137 -0.23 -2.61 3.83
C LEU A 137 -1.66 -2.15 3.60
N GLN A 138 -2.42 -1.99 4.68
CA GLN A 138 -3.79 -1.50 4.63
C GLN A 138 -3.83 -0.04 5.05
N GLY A 139 -4.58 0.76 4.31
CA GLY A 139 -4.77 2.17 4.62
C GLY A 139 -6.13 2.67 4.12
N SER A 140 -6.38 3.95 4.31
CA SER A 140 -7.55 4.63 3.76
C SER A 140 -7.13 5.99 3.19
N ILE A 141 -7.85 6.45 2.17
CA ILE A 141 -7.62 7.77 1.58
C ILE A 141 -7.98 8.83 2.61
N ALA A 142 -6.98 9.59 3.06
CA ALA A 142 -7.16 10.68 4.01
C ALA A 142 -7.67 11.95 3.32
N MET A 143 -7.14 12.24 2.13
CA MET A 143 -7.49 13.43 1.35
C MET A 143 -7.10 13.30 -0.12
N PHE A 144 -7.65 14.21 -0.92
CA PHE A 144 -7.21 14.42 -2.29
C PHE A 144 -6.49 15.76 -2.40
N LEU A 145 -5.36 15.76 -3.10
CA LEU A 145 -4.64 16.97 -3.45
C LEU A 145 -4.89 17.30 -4.93
N PRO A 146 -5.06 18.59 -5.26
CA PRO A 146 -5.25 18.99 -6.65
C PRO A 146 -4.12 18.52 -7.55
N ALA A 147 -4.44 18.21 -8.80
CA ALA A 147 -3.45 17.90 -9.82
C ALA A 147 -2.52 19.12 -10.04
N THR A 148 -1.23 18.96 -9.74
CA THR A 148 -0.23 20.02 -9.94
C THR A 148 0.65 19.77 -11.16
N GLY A 149 0.45 18.67 -11.88
CA GLY A 149 1.29 18.25 -13.01
C GLY A 149 0.53 18.10 -14.32
N ALA A 150 1.28 17.94 -15.41
CA ALA A 150 0.75 17.76 -16.76
C ALA A 150 -0.07 16.47 -16.96
N ASN A 151 -0.04 15.54 -16.02
CA ASN A 151 -0.62 14.19 -16.16
C ASN A 151 -2.11 14.11 -15.84
N GLN A 152 -2.77 15.23 -15.50
CA GLN A 152 -4.21 15.27 -15.16
C GLN A 152 -4.63 14.20 -14.11
N ALA A 153 -3.72 13.86 -13.21
CA ALA A 153 -4.00 12.95 -12.12
C ALA A 153 -4.16 13.72 -10.81
N VAL A 154 -5.18 13.35 -10.04
CA VAL A 154 -5.38 13.81 -8.66
C VAL A 154 -4.54 12.92 -7.75
N THR A 155 -3.87 13.51 -6.77
CA THR A 155 -3.15 12.72 -5.77
C THR A 155 -4.09 12.32 -4.64
N ALA A 156 -4.30 11.02 -4.48
CA ALA A 156 -4.96 10.45 -3.31
C ALA A 156 -3.88 10.16 -2.25
N ARG A 157 -3.97 10.81 -1.10
CA ARG A 157 -3.02 10.67 0.01
C ARG A 157 -3.56 9.71 1.05
N VAL A 158 -2.73 8.73 1.39
CA VAL A 158 -2.93 7.81 2.50
C VAL A 158 -1.87 8.11 3.57
N VAL A 159 -2.28 8.08 4.84
CA VAL A 159 -1.35 8.20 5.97
C VAL A 159 -1.12 6.80 6.52
N LEU A 160 0.14 6.38 6.59
CA LEU A 160 0.52 5.09 7.17
C LEU A 160 1.39 5.28 8.40
N ASP A 161 1.14 4.46 9.42
CA ASP A 161 2.02 4.36 10.58
C ASP A 161 3.34 3.69 10.20
N ASN A 162 4.43 4.21 10.73
CA ASN A 162 5.80 3.75 10.47
C ASN A 162 6.64 3.72 11.75
N PRO A 163 6.19 3.00 12.79
CA PRO A 163 6.86 3.03 14.11
C PRO A 163 8.30 2.52 14.04
N ASP A 164 8.57 1.57 13.16
CA ASP A 164 9.90 0.96 12.99
C ASP A 164 10.78 1.73 11.99
N GLY A 165 10.25 2.76 11.32
CA GLY A 165 10.97 3.54 10.31
C GLY A 165 11.31 2.75 9.03
N ARG A 166 10.62 1.66 8.75
CA ARG A 166 10.90 0.78 7.60
C ARG A 166 10.34 1.30 6.28
N LEU A 167 9.26 2.07 6.35
CA LEU A 167 8.67 2.70 5.17
C LEU A 167 9.50 3.94 4.81
N LEU A 168 10.31 3.81 3.77
CA LEU A 168 11.27 4.85 3.38
C LEU A 168 10.66 5.78 2.32
N PRO A 169 10.66 7.10 2.55
CA PRO A 169 10.31 8.07 1.52
C PRO A 169 11.15 7.88 0.25
N GLY A 170 10.51 8.05 -0.91
CA GLY A 170 11.13 7.79 -2.21
C GLY A 170 10.83 6.40 -2.76
N THR A 171 10.26 5.49 -1.97
CA THR A 171 9.91 4.14 -2.43
C THR A 171 8.65 4.15 -3.29
N TRP A 172 8.71 3.50 -4.45
CA TRP A 172 7.55 3.29 -5.31
C TRP A 172 6.63 2.22 -4.75
N VAL A 173 5.33 2.44 -4.93
CA VAL A 173 4.27 1.53 -4.49
C VAL A 173 3.23 1.34 -5.57
N SER A 174 2.56 0.19 -5.54
CA SER A 174 1.30 -0.05 -6.23
C SER A 174 0.18 -0.14 -5.20
N GLY A 175 -1.01 0.33 -5.56
CA GLY A 175 -2.17 0.30 -4.69
C GLY A 175 -3.40 -0.22 -5.43
N ARG A 176 -4.37 -0.70 -4.66
CA ARG A 176 -5.72 -1.02 -5.12
C ARG A 176 -6.71 -0.32 -4.22
N ILE A 177 -7.46 0.61 -4.79
CA ILE A 177 -8.49 1.36 -4.09
C ILE A 177 -9.81 0.62 -4.25
N LYS A 178 -10.42 0.21 -3.14
CA LYS A 178 -11.75 -0.40 -3.13
C LYS A 178 -12.80 0.65 -3.43
N VAL A 179 -13.58 0.44 -4.50
CA VAL A 179 -14.62 1.37 -4.95
C VAL A 179 -16.03 0.84 -4.82
N ALA A 180 -16.19 -0.49 -4.86
CA ALA A 180 -17.48 -1.14 -4.66
C ALA A 180 -17.32 -2.56 -4.14
N GLU A 181 -18.40 -3.10 -3.63
CA GLU A 181 -18.53 -4.45 -3.12
C GLU A 181 -19.86 -5.02 -3.58
N TYR A 182 -19.85 -6.23 -4.13
CA TYR A 182 -21.02 -6.89 -4.67
C TYR A 182 -21.18 -8.28 -4.07
N GLU A 183 -22.30 -8.54 -3.44
CA GLU A 183 -22.69 -9.88 -3.07
C GLU A 183 -23.23 -10.59 -4.31
N VAL A 184 -22.64 -11.72 -4.68
CA VAL A 184 -23.05 -12.54 -5.82
C VAL A 184 -23.52 -13.91 -5.36
N PRO A 185 -24.60 -14.47 -5.96
CA PRO A 185 -25.17 -15.72 -5.51
C PRO A 185 -24.30 -16.93 -5.87
N LEU A 186 -23.44 -16.81 -6.86
CA LEU A 186 -22.56 -17.87 -7.31
C LEU A 186 -21.22 -17.31 -7.80
N ALA A 187 -20.16 -17.79 -7.22
CA ALA A 187 -18.79 -17.49 -7.62
C ALA A 187 -17.89 -18.71 -7.49
N VAL A 188 -16.79 -18.65 -8.19
CA VAL A 188 -15.67 -19.60 -8.10
C VAL A 188 -14.37 -18.85 -7.83
N ARG A 189 -13.40 -19.53 -7.22
CA ARG A 189 -12.06 -18.97 -7.04
C ARG A 189 -11.38 -18.81 -8.39
N ARG A 190 -10.71 -17.68 -8.58
CA ARG A 190 -9.98 -17.38 -9.83
C ARG A 190 -8.95 -18.44 -10.16
N GLU A 191 -8.26 -19.00 -9.16
CA GLU A 191 -7.26 -20.05 -9.32
C GLU A 191 -7.80 -21.37 -9.91
N GLY A 192 -9.12 -21.63 -9.72
CA GLY A 192 -9.79 -22.81 -10.30
C GLY A 192 -10.13 -22.68 -11.78
N LEU A 193 -10.06 -21.46 -12.34
CA LEU A 193 -10.38 -21.22 -13.74
C LEU A 193 -9.26 -21.73 -14.65
N GLN A 194 -9.65 -22.41 -15.71
CA GLN A 194 -8.74 -22.90 -16.75
C GLN A 194 -9.24 -22.49 -18.13
N SER A 195 -8.30 -22.33 -19.05
CA SER A 195 -8.62 -22.16 -20.46
C SER A 195 -8.64 -23.53 -21.14
N PHE A 196 -9.76 -23.87 -21.77
CA PHE A 196 -9.91 -25.09 -22.59
C PHE A 196 -10.49 -24.70 -23.94
N ARG A 197 -9.68 -24.88 -25.01
CA ARG A 197 -9.99 -24.33 -26.34
C ARG A 197 -10.24 -22.81 -26.21
N ASP A 198 -11.38 -22.30 -26.68
CA ASP A 198 -11.74 -20.88 -26.65
C ASP A 198 -12.64 -20.50 -25.44
N PHE A 199 -12.77 -21.41 -24.46
CA PHE A 199 -13.67 -21.24 -23.32
C PHE A 199 -12.91 -21.18 -21.99
N THR A 200 -13.47 -20.43 -21.05
CA THR A 200 -13.06 -20.52 -19.64
C THR A 200 -13.90 -21.59 -18.94
N VAL A 201 -13.23 -22.49 -18.26
CA VAL A 201 -13.84 -23.67 -17.66
C VAL A 201 -13.37 -23.89 -16.23
N VAL A 202 -14.14 -24.70 -15.48
CA VAL A 202 -13.69 -25.38 -14.27
C VAL A 202 -13.84 -26.88 -14.44
N TYR A 203 -13.09 -27.64 -13.67
CA TYR A 203 -13.28 -29.09 -13.56
C TYR A 203 -14.18 -29.39 -12.37
N ALA A 204 -15.45 -29.66 -12.63
CA ALA A 204 -16.44 -30.03 -11.61
C ALA A 204 -16.29 -31.48 -11.22
N GLN A 205 -16.29 -31.77 -9.92
CA GLN A 205 -16.28 -33.13 -9.40
C GLN A 205 -17.71 -33.68 -9.32
N ILE A 206 -17.95 -34.80 -9.99
CA ILE A 206 -19.24 -35.55 -9.98
C ILE A 206 -18.96 -36.98 -9.56
N GLY A 207 -19.20 -37.27 -8.28
CA GLY A 207 -18.79 -38.56 -7.71
C GLY A 207 -17.27 -38.71 -7.70
N ASP A 208 -16.75 -39.71 -8.40
CA ASP A 208 -15.34 -40.02 -8.53
C ASP A 208 -14.74 -39.49 -9.85
N GLU A 209 -15.53 -38.80 -10.67
CA GLU A 209 -15.11 -38.28 -11.97
C GLU A 209 -15.06 -36.75 -11.99
N TYR A 210 -14.28 -36.20 -12.95
CA TYR A 210 -14.21 -34.79 -13.17
C TYR A 210 -14.74 -34.43 -14.56
N GLU A 211 -15.66 -33.48 -14.62
CA GLU A 211 -16.25 -32.98 -15.86
C GLU A 211 -15.81 -31.55 -16.14
N VAL A 212 -15.56 -31.25 -17.41
CA VAL A 212 -15.31 -29.88 -17.89
C VAL A 212 -16.63 -29.12 -17.93
N ARG A 213 -16.71 -28.01 -17.18
CA ARG A 213 -17.85 -27.10 -17.19
C ARG A 213 -17.44 -25.75 -17.77
N MET A 214 -18.04 -25.41 -18.91
CA MET A 214 -17.87 -24.08 -19.53
C MET A 214 -18.67 -23.07 -18.73
N LEU A 215 -18.04 -21.93 -18.41
CA LEU A 215 -18.62 -20.90 -17.57
C LEU A 215 -18.95 -19.64 -18.35
N GLU A 216 -20.10 -19.04 -18.04
CA GLU A 216 -20.38 -17.66 -18.34
C GLU A 216 -19.99 -16.83 -17.12
N LEU A 217 -19.06 -15.87 -17.31
CA LEU A 217 -18.46 -15.10 -16.24
C LEU A 217 -19.03 -13.70 -16.16
N GLY A 218 -19.24 -13.22 -14.93
CA GLY A 218 -19.66 -11.87 -14.62
C GLY A 218 -18.51 -11.03 -14.06
N ARG A 219 -18.76 -10.39 -12.90
CA ARG A 219 -17.78 -9.57 -12.18
C ARG A 219 -16.60 -10.41 -11.71
N GLN A 220 -15.46 -9.75 -11.60
CA GLN A 220 -14.22 -10.41 -11.22
C GLN A 220 -13.44 -9.58 -10.23
N SER A 221 -12.89 -10.24 -9.21
CA SER A 221 -11.85 -9.72 -8.34
C SER A 221 -10.57 -10.55 -8.48
N ASP A 222 -9.58 -10.30 -7.65
CA ASP A 222 -8.36 -11.11 -7.64
C ASP A 222 -8.60 -12.53 -7.13
N GLU A 223 -9.53 -12.71 -6.22
CA GLU A 223 -9.81 -13.97 -5.55
C GLU A 223 -11.02 -14.69 -6.16
N TRP A 224 -12.09 -13.97 -6.49
CA TRP A 224 -13.37 -14.50 -6.88
C TRP A 224 -13.82 -14.05 -8.25
N VAL A 225 -14.52 -14.92 -8.94
CA VAL A 225 -15.16 -14.65 -10.24
C VAL A 225 -16.61 -15.09 -10.18
N GLU A 226 -17.53 -14.16 -10.48
CA GLU A 226 -18.97 -14.41 -10.59
C GLU A 226 -19.26 -15.37 -11.73
N VAL A 227 -20.12 -16.35 -11.47
CA VAL A 227 -20.59 -17.28 -12.48
C VAL A 227 -22.05 -16.98 -12.79
N LEU A 228 -22.32 -16.58 -14.03
CA LEU A 228 -23.65 -16.27 -14.55
C LEU A 228 -24.35 -17.52 -15.11
N GLY A 229 -23.59 -18.50 -15.56
CA GLY A 229 -24.07 -19.74 -16.12
C GLY A 229 -23.01 -20.82 -16.24
N GLY A 230 -23.44 -22.07 -16.44
CA GLY A 230 -22.56 -23.23 -16.65
C GLY A 230 -22.22 -24.04 -15.39
N LEU A 231 -22.54 -23.53 -14.20
CA LEU A 231 -22.31 -24.23 -12.92
C LEU A 231 -23.49 -24.00 -11.97
N ASN A 232 -23.78 -25.00 -11.14
CA ASN A 232 -24.82 -24.87 -10.12
C ASN A 232 -24.21 -24.54 -8.74
N PRO A 233 -24.92 -23.79 -7.89
CA PRO A 233 -24.53 -23.64 -6.49
C PRO A 233 -24.35 -24.98 -5.80
N GLY A 234 -23.32 -25.09 -4.96
CA GLY A 234 -23.00 -26.32 -4.24
C GLY A 234 -22.15 -27.33 -5.03
N THR A 235 -21.84 -27.05 -6.30
CA THR A 235 -20.95 -27.93 -7.09
C THR A 235 -19.53 -27.84 -6.55
N THR A 236 -18.91 -28.99 -6.28
CA THR A 236 -17.49 -29.09 -5.96
C THR A 236 -16.66 -28.98 -7.24
N TYR A 237 -15.63 -28.16 -7.24
CA TYR A 237 -14.74 -27.97 -8.39
C TYR A 237 -13.28 -27.87 -7.95
N VAL A 238 -12.36 -28.14 -8.87
CA VAL A 238 -10.93 -28.16 -8.62
C VAL A 238 -10.36 -26.74 -8.63
N THR A 239 -9.60 -26.39 -7.60
CA THR A 239 -8.90 -25.09 -7.48
C THR A 239 -7.41 -25.22 -7.77
N GLU A 240 -6.76 -26.30 -7.29
CA GLU A 240 -5.32 -26.47 -7.52
C GLU A 240 -5.01 -27.77 -8.26
N ASN A 241 -3.91 -27.75 -9.00
CA ASN A 241 -3.41 -28.88 -9.79
C ASN A 241 -4.37 -29.37 -10.90
N SER A 242 -5.27 -28.52 -11.35
CA SER A 242 -6.21 -28.78 -12.44
C SER A 242 -5.54 -29.10 -13.79
N TYR A 243 -4.26 -28.70 -13.98
CA TYR A 243 -3.47 -29.03 -15.16
C TYR A 243 -3.29 -30.53 -15.37
N ILE A 244 -3.33 -31.34 -14.29
CA ILE A 244 -3.26 -32.81 -14.36
C ILE A 244 -4.49 -33.35 -15.07
N LEU A 245 -5.67 -32.82 -14.73
CA LEU A 245 -6.93 -33.19 -15.37
C LEU A 245 -7.00 -32.73 -16.82
N LYS A 246 -6.47 -31.53 -17.12
CA LYS A 246 -6.39 -31.02 -18.48
C LYS A 246 -5.62 -31.96 -19.40
N ALA A 247 -4.47 -32.48 -18.93
CA ALA A 247 -3.64 -33.38 -19.70
C ALA A 247 -4.34 -34.72 -20.00
N ASP A 248 -5.18 -35.24 -19.10
CA ASP A 248 -5.94 -36.47 -19.30
C ASP A 248 -7.13 -36.27 -20.25
N VAL A 249 -7.82 -35.12 -20.17
CA VAL A 249 -8.93 -34.79 -21.10
C VAL A 249 -8.40 -34.56 -22.52
N GLU A 250 -7.28 -33.89 -22.69
CA GLU A 250 -6.68 -33.68 -24.01
C GLU A 250 -6.21 -34.99 -24.65
N LYS A 251 -5.67 -35.93 -23.85
CA LYS A 251 -5.28 -37.26 -24.34
C LYS A 251 -6.49 -38.11 -24.75
N SER A 252 -7.57 -38.08 -23.99
CA SER A 252 -8.79 -38.82 -24.32
C SER A 252 -9.51 -38.29 -25.55
N GLY A 253 -9.46 -36.96 -25.78
CA GLY A 253 -10.00 -36.32 -26.98
C GLY A 253 -9.20 -36.63 -28.27
N ALA A 254 -7.88 -36.82 -28.15
CA ALA A 254 -7.02 -37.15 -29.28
C ALA A 254 -7.13 -38.63 -29.75
N SER A 255 -7.75 -39.53 -28.91
CA SER A 255 -7.88 -40.93 -29.28
C SER A 255 -9.18 -41.30 -30.05
N HIS A 256 -10.04 -40.33 -30.33
CA HIS A 256 -11.28 -40.50 -31.08
C HIS A 256 -11.25 -40.00 -32.53
N ASP A 257 -10.13 -39.48 -33.00
CA ASP A 257 -9.92 -39.05 -34.39
C ASP A 257 -9.03 -40.01 -35.17
N HIS A 258 -9.39 -41.30 -35.22
CA HIS A 258 -8.80 -42.27 -36.15
C HIS A 258 -9.89 -43.12 -36.80
#